data_ebce12f7bab2fab2f994d28a74cd5fe5
#
_entry.id   ebce12f7bab2fab2f994d28a74cd5fe5
#
_cell.length_a   1.000
_cell.length_b   1.000
_cell.length_c   1.000
_cell.angle_alpha   90.00
_cell.angle_beta   90.00
_cell.angle_gamma   90.00
#
_symmetry.space_group_name_H-M   'P 1'
#
loop_
_entity.id
_entity.type
_entity.pdbx_description
1 polymer ?
#
loop_
_entity_poly.entity_id
_entity_poly.type
_entity_poly.pdbx_seq_one_letter_code
_entity_poly.pdbx_strand_id
1 'polypeptide(L)'
;MRWDIFCKVIDNFGDIGVCWRLSADLARRGHAVRLWVDDSRALEWMAPGAREGRWPGIEVHAWAASQDPATLQHLPPSDVWVEGFG
;
A
#
# COMPACT_ATOMS: atom_id res chain seq x y z
N MET A 1 7.00 -6.91 -11.60
CA MET A 1 5.85 -6.03 -11.88
C MET A 1 5.65 -5.07 -10.73
N ARG A 2 5.07 -3.93 -11.01
CA ARG A 2 4.74 -2.94 -9.98
C ARG A 2 3.25 -2.94 -9.73
N TRP A 3 2.86 -3.08 -8.46
CA TRP A 3 1.49 -3.19 -8.03
C TRP A 3 1.10 -1.97 -7.21
N ASP A 4 -0.05 -1.37 -7.51
CA ASP A 4 -0.66 -0.36 -6.67
C ASP A 4 -1.89 -0.99 -6.01
N ILE A 5 -1.88 -1.05 -4.67
CA ILE A 5 -2.96 -1.64 -3.89
C ILE A 5 -3.60 -0.55 -3.05
N PHE A 6 -4.91 -0.36 -3.21
CA PHE A 6 -5.67 0.66 -2.49
C PHE A 6 -6.54 0.00 -1.44
N CYS A 7 -6.36 0.40 -0.19
CA CYS A 7 -7.05 -0.20 0.95
C CYS A 7 -7.72 0.86 1.81
N LYS A 8 -9.03 0.72 2.00
CA LYS A 8 -9.81 1.53 2.94
C LYS A 8 -9.83 0.86 4.29
N VAL A 9 -9.37 1.55 5.32
CA VAL A 9 -9.18 0.99 6.66
C VAL A 9 -10.13 1.60 7.68
N ILE A 10 -10.55 2.86 7.48
CA ILE A 10 -11.29 3.62 8.49
C ILE A 10 -12.52 2.86 9.01
N ASP A 11 -13.27 2.24 8.12
CA ASP A 11 -14.49 1.53 8.49
C ASP A 11 -14.29 0.02 8.67
N ASN A 12 -13.10 -0.50 8.34
CA ASN A 12 -12.88 -1.94 8.41
C ASN A 12 -11.38 -2.25 8.54
N PHE A 13 -10.94 -2.37 9.79
CA PHE A 13 -9.53 -2.66 10.07
C PHE A 13 -9.09 -4.05 9.59
N GLY A 14 -10.03 -4.97 9.37
CA GLY A 14 -9.69 -6.28 8.86
C GLY A 14 -9.07 -6.25 7.46
N ASP A 15 -9.47 -5.28 6.66
CA ASP A 15 -8.99 -5.17 5.29
C ASP A 15 -7.51 -4.79 5.22
N ILE A 16 -7.00 -4.03 6.19
CA ILE A 16 -5.57 -3.71 6.19
C ILE A 16 -4.71 -4.96 6.37
N GLY A 17 -5.19 -5.93 7.16
CA GLY A 17 -4.49 -7.20 7.31
C GLY A 17 -4.40 -7.96 6.00
N VAL A 18 -5.50 -8.01 5.25
CA VAL A 18 -5.54 -8.67 3.95
C VAL A 18 -4.62 -7.95 2.96
N CYS A 19 -4.73 -6.62 2.88
CA CYS A 19 -3.89 -5.83 1.98
C CYS A 19 -2.41 -5.98 2.31
N TRP A 20 -2.07 -5.99 3.59
CA TRP A 20 -0.68 -6.14 4.01
C TRP A 20 -0.13 -7.52 3.64
N ARG A 21 -0.90 -8.57 3.89
CA ARG A 21 -0.47 -9.93 3.55
C ARG A 21 -0.26 -10.09 2.05
N LEU A 22 -1.15 -9.53 1.25
CA LEU A 22 -0.99 -9.54 -0.19
C LEU A 22 0.27 -8.77 -0.60
N SER A 23 0.47 -7.59 -0.03
CA SER A 23 1.66 -6.77 -0.34
C SER A 23 2.94 -7.50 0.02
N ALA A 24 2.99 -8.11 1.20
CA ALA A 24 4.17 -8.84 1.65
C ALA A 24 4.45 -10.06 0.77
N ASP A 25 3.40 -10.77 0.38
CA ASP A 25 3.56 -11.95 -0.47
C ASP A 25 4.09 -11.55 -1.86
N LEU A 26 3.54 -10.48 -2.43
CA LEU A 26 4.00 -9.99 -3.73
C LEU A 26 5.45 -9.52 -3.66
N ALA A 27 5.82 -8.82 -2.59
CA ALA A 27 7.19 -8.34 -2.42
C ALA A 27 8.17 -9.51 -2.32
N ARG A 28 7.79 -10.58 -1.62
CA ARG A 28 8.62 -11.78 -1.52
C ARG A 28 8.81 -12.47 -2.86
N ARG A 29 7.85 -12.28 -3.78
CA ARG A 29 7.92 -12.85 -5.12
C ARG A 29 8.67 -11.96 -6.10
N GLY A 30 9.26 -10.87 -5.61
CA GLY A 30 10.08 -9.98 -6.44
C GLY A 30 9.32 -8.81 -7.06
N HIS A 31 8.07 -8.60 -6.69
CA HIS A 31 7.30 -7.46 -7.19
C HIS A 31 7.54 -6.21 -6.35
N ALA A 32 7.39 -5.05 -6.96
CA ALA A 32 7.38 -3.78 -6.25
C ALA A 32 5.92 -3.42 -5.92
N VAL A 33 5.65 -3.08 -4.66
CA VAL A 33 4.29 -2.80 -4.21
C VAL A 33 4.20 -1.39 -3.63
N ARG A 34 3.18 -0.64 -4.05
CA ARG A 34 2.80 0.62 -3.42
C ARG A 34 1.44 0.40 -2.77
N LEU A 35 1.42 0.47 -1.44
CA LEU A 35 0.20 0.27 -0.66
C LEU A 35 -0.35 1.63 -0.27
N TRP A 36 -1.54 1.95 -0.75
CA TRP A 36 -2.22 3.23 -0.49
C TRP A 36 -3.29 3.00 0.55
N VAL A 37 -3.19 3.68 1.68
CA VAL A 37 -4.14 3.50 2.78
C VAL A 37 -4.68 4.85 3.24
N ASP A 38 -5.96 4.87 3.62
CA ASP A 38 -6.60 6.06 4.17
C ASP A 38 -6.20 6.26 5.63
N ASP A 39 -5.84 5.19 6.34
CA ASP A 39 -5.36 5.25 7.71
C ASP A 39 -4.29 4.17 7.91
N SER A 40 -3.05 4.59 8.08
CA SER A 40 -1.92 3.67 8.21
C SER A 40 -1.55 3.36 9.67
N ARG A 41 -2.32 3.84 10.64
CA ARG A 41 -1.98 3.65 12.05
C ARG A 41 -1.90 2.20 12.47
N ALA A 42 -2.75 1.35 11.89
CA ALA A 42 -2.73 -0.08 12.18
C ALA A 42 -1.40 -0.73 11.82
N LEU A 43 -0.68 -0.19 10.84
CA LEU A 43 0.60 -0.75 10.43
C LEU A 43 1.70 -0.55 11.48
N GLU A 44 1.54 0.40 12.40
CA GLU A 44 2.54 0.63 13.44
C GLU A 44 2.74 -0.59 14.32
N TRP A 45 1.66 -1.32 14.61
CA TRP A 45 1.76 -2.52 15.43
C TRP A 45 1.71 -3.81 14.60
N MET A 46 1.11 -3.77 13.43
CA MET A 46 1.00 -4.95 12.57
C MET A 46 2.30 -5.24 11.83
N ALA A 47 2.97 -4.20 11.34
CA ALA A 47 4.22 -4.31 10.58
C ALA A 47 5.13 -3.13 10.91
N PRO A 48 5.81 -3.14 12.06
CA PRO A 48 6.67 -2.03 12.44
C PRO A 48 7.70 -1.72 11.37
N GLY A 49 7.85 -0.43 11.05
CA GLY A 49 8.77 0.02 10.02
C GLY A 49 8.19 0.09 8.62
N ALA A 50 6.97 -0.43 8.40
CA ALA A 50 6.35 -0.39 7.07
C ALA A 50 6.11 1.04 6.60
N ARG A 51 5.64 1.92 7.49
CA ARG A 51 5.35 3.31 7.16
C ARG A 51 6.60 4.10 6.81
N GLU A 52 7.74 3.69 7.30
CA GLU A 52 9.03 4.32 7.06
C GLU A 52 9.80 3.67 5.90
N GLY A 53 9.17 2.75 5.19
CA GLY A 53 9.79 2.11 4.03
C GLY A 53 10.86 1.09 4.37
N ARG A 54 10.81 0.51 5.56
CA ARG A 54 11.80 -0.48 6.00
C ARG A 54 11.54 -1.90 5.50
N TRP A 55 10.42 -2.11 4.84
CA TRP A 55 10.08 -3.40 4.27
C TRP A 55 10.46 -3.42 2.80
N PRO A 56 11.46 -4.23 2.40
CA PRO A 56 11.91 -4.26 1.00
C PRO A 56 10.77 -4.58 0.03
N GLY A 57 10.67 -3.78 -1.01
CA GLY A 57 9.67 -3.98 -2.05
C GLY A 57 8.30 -3.40 -1.76
N ILE A 58 8.10 -2.83 -0.57
CA ILE A 58 6.81 -2.26 -0.18
C ILE A 58 6.97 -0.80 0.19
N GLU A 59 6.20 0.08 -0.45
CA GLU A 59 6.09 1.49 -0.08
C GLU A 59 4.67 1.75 0.41
N VAL A 60 4.54 2.45 1.54
CA VAL A 60 3.24 2.82 2.10
C VAL A 60 3.00 4.30 1.82
N HIS A 61 1.86 4.60 1.21
CA HIS A 61 1.47 5.96 0.84
C HIS A 61 0.12 6.30 1.43
N ALA A 62 -0.10 7.60 1.72
CA ALA A 62 -1.40 8.07 2.15
C ALA A 62 -2.37 8.05 0.97
N TRP A 63 -3.60 7.56 1.20
CA TRP A 63 -4.64 7.54 0.17
C TRP A 63 -4.84 8.92 -0.46
N ALA A 64 -4.83 9.97 0.37
CA ALA A 64 -5.03 11.34 -0.12
C ALA A 64 -3.98 11.74 -1.16
N ALA A 65 -2.77 11.19 -1.08
CA ALA A 65 -1.73 11.50 -2.06
C ALA A 65 -2.07 10.98 -3.45
N SER A 66 -2.91 9.95 -3.56
CA SER A 66 -3.33 9.43 -4.87
C SER A 66 -4.27 10.38 -5.59
N GLN A 67 -4.84 11.35 -4.88
CA GLN A 67 -5.71 12.36 -5.46
C GLN A 67 -4.96 13.58 -5.98
N ASP A 68 -3.65 13.63 -5.75
CA ASP A 68 -2.80 14.73 -6.20
C ASP A 68 -2.14 14.37 -7.53
N PRO A 69 -2.52 15.03 -8.65
CA PRO A 69 -1.92 14.73 -9.95
C PRO A 69 -0.40 14.90 -9.97
N ALA A 70 0.13 15.88 -9.22
CA ALA A 70 1.57 16.10 -9.18
C ALA A 70 2.29 14.90 -8.55
N THR A 71 1.70 14.33 -7.49
CA THR A 71 2.26 13.14 -6.84
C THR A 71 2.29 11.96 -7.82
N LEU A 72 1.18 11.72 -8.51
CA LEU A 72 1.09 10.60 -9.45
C LEU A 72 2.01 10.77 -10.64
N GLN A 73 2.24 11.99 -11.10
CA GLN A 73 3.12 12.25 -12.24
C GLN A 73 4.58 11.91 -11.93
N HIS A 74 4.98 12.01 -10.66
CA HIS A 74 6.35 11.74 -10.26
C HIS A 74 6.59 10.26 -9.95
N LEU A 75 5.55 9.45 -9.92
CA LEU A 75 5.68 8.03 -9.63
C LEU A 75 5.74 7.22 -10.93
N PRO A 76 6.55 6.16 -10.96
CA PRO A 76 6.54 5.25 -12.11
C PRO A 76 5.15 4.62 -12.27
N PRO A 77 4.72 4.33 -13.50
CA PRO A 77 3.41 3.71 -13.71
C PRO A 77 3.36 2.30 -13.13
N SER A 78 2.18 1.89 -12.68
CA SER A 78 1.97 0.53 -12.20
C SER A 78 1.61 -0.41 -13.33
N ASP A 79 1.94 -1.68 -13.14
CA ASP A 79 1.55 -2.74 -14.06
C ASP A 79 0.19 -3.32 -13.68
N VAL A 80 -0.10 -3.36 -12.37
CA VAL A 80 -1.35 -3.88 -11.83
C VAL A 80 -1.92 -2.92 -10.82
N TRP A 81 -3.23 -2.72 -10.91
CA TRP A 81 -3.97 -1.81 -10.02
C TRP A 81 -5.04 -2.63 -9.30
N VAL A 82 -5.00 -2.66 -7.98
CA VAL A 82 -5.97 -3.38 -7.16
C VAL A 82 -6.67 -2.41 -6.24
N GLU A 83 -8.00 -2.37 -6.29
CA GLU A 83 -8.79 -1.55 -5.37
C GLU A 83 -10.08 -2.29 -5.03
N GLY A 84 -10.83 -1.76 -4.06
CA GLY A 84 -12.09 -2.37 -3.69
C GLY A 84 -12.06 -3.12 -2.38
N PHE A 85 -11.00 -2.99 -1.62
CA PHE A 85 -10.94 -3.52 -0.27
C PHE A 85 -11.57 -2.50 0.67
N GLY A 86 -12.84 -2.59 0.84
CA GLY A 86 -13.50 -1.66 1.74
C GLY A 86 -14.96 -1.47 1.49
#